data_d15711b1d77858ce0b176d63dcc6b6cf
#
_entry.id   d15711b1d77858ce0b176d63dcc6b6cf
#
_cell.length_a   1.000
_cell.length_b   1.000
_cell.length_c   1.000
_cell.angle_alpha   90.00
_cell.angle_beta   90.00
_cell.angle_gamma   90.00
#
_symmetry.space_group_name_H-M   'P 1'
#
loop_
_entity.id
_entity.type
_entity.pdbx_description
1 polymer ?
#
loop_
_entity_poly.entity_id
_entity_poly.type
_entity_poly.pdbx_seq_one_letter_code
_entity_poly.pdbx_strand_id
1 'polypeptide(L)'
;MDRLAKRQLLGSAVLVAVVAAVAVFFSPARLIREAMHLADHPVYLAGVIVALYLVRPFFAWPTMPLSAFVGFVLGIGYGIPVALMGALVTCLIPYRFAERAGKQGGMFGWLGESGRRIIEVTGETRGVLAARLSPVPADPVSYGAGFAGVSTRAFVVGTFVGEIPWVVVEVIAGASMRSLTLQGLSIEALPQLLVLLGALAILVLAGPTYRHFSGRPDSS
;
A
#
# COMPACT_ATOMS: atom_id res chain seq x y z
N MET A 1 -7.29 19.22 -29.93
CA MET A 1 -7.10 18.50 -28.65
C MET A 1 -7.63 17.09 -28.82
N ASP A 2 -6.72 16.12 -28.86
CA ASP A 2 -7.02 14.73 -29.12
C ASP A 2 -7.84 14.10 -27.99
N ARG A 3 -8.69 13.13 -28.36
CA ARG A 3 -9.58 12.41 -27.41
C ARG A 3 -8.81 11.79 -26.23
N LEU A 4 -7.53 11.46 -26.42
CA LEU A 4 -6.62 10.96 -25.41
C LEU A 4 -6.24 12.05 -24.38
N ALA A 5 -5.91 13.25 -24.82
CA ALA A 5 -5.58 14.37 -23.95
C ALA A 5 -6.79 14.79 -23.08
N LYS A 6 -8.02 14.77 -23.66
CA LYS A 6 -9.24 15.03 -22.90
C LYS A 6 -9.50 13.95 -21.82
N ARG A 7 -9.25 12.68 -22.15
CA ARG A 7 -9.40 11.59 -21.16
C ARG A 7 -8.37 11.65 -20.04
N GLN A 8 -7.14 12.04 -20.35
CA GLN A 8 -6.10 12.23 -19.33
C GLN A 8 -6.39 13.45 -18.45
N LEU A 9 -6.83 14.56 -19.01
CA LEU A 9 -7.26 15.74 -18.25
C LEU A 9 -8.48 15.45 -17.36
N LEU A 10 -9.45 14.69 -17.88
CA LEU A 10 -10.60 14.27 -17.08
C LEU A 10 -10.18 13.31 -15.97
N GLY A 11 -9.30 12.35 -16.24
CA GLY A 11 -8.78 11.41 -15.24
C GLY A 11 -8.00 12.12 -14.13
N SER A 12 -7.13 13.08 -14.49
CA SER A 12 -6.39 13.87 -13.50
C SER A 12 -7.31 14.82 -12.71
N ALA A 13 -8.30 15.43 -13.35
CA ALA A 13 -9.28 16.27 -12.66
C ALA A 13 -10.15 15.46 -11.68
N VAL A 14 -10.59 14.25 -12.07
CA VAL A 14 -11.32 13.35 -11.17
C VAL A 14 -10.43 12.91 -10.00
N LEU A 15 -9.16 12.56 -10.25
CA LEU A 15 -8.23 12.19 -9.19
C LEU A 15 -8.02 13.35 -8.20
N VAL A 16 -7.81 14.57 -8.69
CA VAL A 16 -7.68 15.77 -7.86
C VAL A 16 -8.95 16.04 -7.09
N ALA A 17 -10.12 15.90 -7.71
CA ALA A 17 -11.40 16.08 -7.04
C ALA A 17 -11.64 15.03 -5.95
N VAL A 18 -11.27 13.77 -6.18
CA VAL A 18 -11.34 12.69 -5.18
C VAL A 18 -10.38 12.96 -4.02
N VAL A 19 -9.13 13.35 -4.30
CA VAL A 19 -8.14 13.70 -3.25
C VAL A 19 -8.60 14.92 -2.46
N ALA A 20 -9.14 15.94 -3.11
CA ALA A 20 -9.68 17.12 -2.45
C ALA A 20 -10.93 16.78 -1.61
N ALA A 21 -11.83 15.97 -2.10
CA ALA A 21 -13.00 15.49 -1.37
C ALA A 21 -12.57 14.68 -0.14
N VAL A 22 -11.63 13.76 -0.28
CA VAL A 22 -11.07 13.00 0.85
C VAL A 22 -10.40 13.93 1.85
N ALA A 23 -9.64 14.94 1.42
CA ALA A 23 -9.00 15.91 2.31
C ALA A 23 -10.00 16.80 3.04
N VAL A 24 -11.14 17.13 2.43
CA VAL A 24 -12.22 17.94 3.05
C VAL A 24 -13.07 17.12 4.01
N PHE A 25 -13.45 15.89 3.59
CA PHE A 25 -14.31 15.04 4.44
C PHE A 25 -13.52 14.35 5.56
N PHE A 26 -12.25 14.01 5.33
CA PHE A 26 -11.34 13.46 6.34
C PHE A 26 -10.35 14.54 6.76
N SER A 27 -10.75 15.43 7.67
CA SER A 27 -9.82 16.37 8.28
C SER A 27 -8.67 15.59 8.94
N PRO A 28 -7.41 15.72 8.46
CA PRO A 28 -6.26 15.02 9.05
C PRO A 28 -6.15 15.27 10.56
N ALA A 29 -6.49 16.46 10.99
CA ALA A 29 -6.49 16.85 12.40
C ALA A 29 -7.53 16.08 13.25
N ARG A 30 -8.68 15.71 12.68
CA ARG A 30 -9.66 14.86 13.37
C ARG A 30 -9.16 13.43 13.46
N LEU A 31 -8.64 12.87 12.35
CA LEU A 31 -8.10 11.50 12.35
C LEU A 31 -6.95 11.33 13.34
N ILE A 32 -6.07 12.33 13.43
CA ILE A 32 -4.96 12.31 14.39
C ILE A 32 -5.48 12.38 15.82
N ARG A 33 -6.45 13.26 16.12
CA ARG A 33 -7.06 13.33 17.46
C ARG A 33 -7.73 12.03 17.86
N GLU A 34 -8.53 11.44 16.96
CA GLU A 34 -9.18 10.15 17.22
C GLU A 34 -8.16 9.03 17.41
N ALA A 35 -7.09 9.01 16.61
CA ALA A 35 -6.00 8.05 16.75
C ALA A 35 -5.28 8.20 18.11
N MET A 36 -5.04 9.43 18.57
CA MET A 36 -4.44 9.70 19.88
C MET A 36 -5.40 9.31 21.01
N HIS A 37 -6.68 9.62 20.89
CA HIS A 37 -7.71 9.22 21.86
C HIS A 37 -7.83 7.70 21.95
N LEU A 38 -7.69 7.02 20.80
CA LEU A 38 -7.72 5.55 20.73
C LEU A 38 -6.49 4.94 21.42
N ALA A 39 -5.34 5.64 21.40
CA ALA A 39 -4.12 5.20 22.07
C ALA A 39 -4.26 5.11 23.58
N ASP A 40 -5.16 5.89 24.19
CA ASP A 40 -5.44 5.87 25.62
C ASP A 40 -6.27 4.64 26.04
N HIS A 41 -6.84 3.92 25.08
CA HIS A 41 -7.69 2.74 25.30
C HIS A 41 -7.13 1.49 24.60
N PRO A 42 -6.13 0.80 25.17
CA PRO A 42 -5.37 -0.24 24.50
C PRO A 42 -6.23 -1.43 23.98
N VAL A 43 -7.31 -1.77 24.65
CA VAL A 43 -8.21 -2.85 24.23
C VAL A 43 -8.99 -2.45 22.96
N TYR A 44 -9.54 -1.23 22.93
CA TYR A 44 -10.24 -0.73 21.74
C TYR A 44 -9.27 -0.54 20.57
N LEU A 45 -8.08 -0.02 20.85
CA LEU A 45 -7.03 0.12 19.85
C LEU A 45 -6.67 -1.23 19.22
N ALA A 46 -6.43 -2.26 20.04
CA ALA A 46 -6.15 -3.60 19.55
C ALA A 46 -7.29 -4.14 18.67
N GLY A 47 -8.55 -3.94 19.10
CA GLY A 47 -9.72 -4.32 18.32
C GLY A 47 -9.79 -3.62 16.96
N VAL A 48 -9.53 -2.31 16.92
CA VAL A 48 -9.52 -1.52 15.69
C VAL A 48 -8.39 -1.98 14.76
N ILE A 49 -7.17 -2.16 15.27
CA ILE A 49 -6.04 -2.64 14.46
C ILE A 49 -6.37 -4.00 13.85
N VAL A 50 -6.85 -4.95 14.65
CA VAL A 50 -7.24 -6.28 14.15
C VAL A 50 -8.34 -6.17 13.10
N ALA A 51 -9.39 -5.39 13.35
CA ALA A 51 -10.48 -5.19 12.41
C ALA A 51 -9.99 -4.62 11.07
N LEU A 52 -9.12 -3.60 11.11
CA LEU A 52 -8.55 -2.98 9.92
C LEU A 52 -7.74 -3.99 9.08
N TYR A 53 -6.88 -4.78 9.72
CA TYR A 53 -6.11 -5.81 9.02
C TYR A 53 -6.97 -6.94 8.46
N LEU A 54 -8.07 -7.33 9.13
CA LEU A 54 -8.98 -8.37 8.65
C LEU A 54 -9.90 -7.87 7.50
N VAL A 55 -10.31 -6.61 7.56
CA VAL A 55 -11.21 -6.00 6.56
C VAL A 55 -10.44 -5.58 5.29
N ARG A 56 -9.17 -5.20 5.43
CA ARG A 56 -8.32 -4.71 4.34
C ARG A 56 -8.35 -5.57 3.07
N PRO A 57 -8.22 -6.92 3.10
CA PRO A 57 -8.15 -7.73 1.88
C PRO A 57 -9.40 -7.64 1.01
N PHE A 58 -10.56 -7.37 1.60
CA PHE A 58 -11.83 -7.24 0.89
C PHE A 58 -11.93 -5.96 0.06
N PHE A 59 -11.17 -4.93 0.42
CA PHE A 59 -11.11 -3.66 -0.28
C PHE A 59 -9.82 -3.49 -1.11
N ALA A 60 -8.96 -4.49 -1.14
CA ALA A 60 -7.63 -4.44 -1.77
C ALA A 60 -6.81 -3.19 -1.34
N TRP A 61 -7.00 -2.75 -0.10
CA TRP A 61 -6.34 -1.56 0.43
C TRP A 61 -4.84 -1.83 0.66
N PRO A 62 -3.93 -0.89 0.28
CA PRO A 62 -2.50 -1.04 0.53
C PRO A 62 -2.18 -1.25 2.02
N THR A 63 -1.16 -2.05 2.33
CA THR A 63 -0.70 -2.29 3.72
C THR A 63 -0.03 -1.08 4.33
N MET A 64 0.65 -0.28 3.50
CA MET A 64 1.44 0.89 3.93
C MET A 64 0.71 1.85 4.91
N PRO A 65 -0.51 2.34 4.62
CA PRO A 65 -1.20 3.23 5.55
C PRO A 65 -1.52 2.58 6.90
N LEU A 66 -1.79 1.27 6.90
CA LEU A 66 -2.07 0.54 8.15
C LEU A 66 -0.83 0.41 9.02
N SER A 67 0.29 0.01 8.44
CA SER A 67 1.56 -0.11 9.17
C SER A 67 2.04 1.25 9.67
N ALA A 68 1.87 2.32 8.88
CA ALA A 68 2.17 3.68 9.32
C ALA A 68 1.22 4.11 10.47
N PHE A 69 -0.07 3.81 10.39
CA PHE A 69 -1.02 4.05 11.48
C PHE A 69 -0.62 3.32 12.77
N VAL A 70 -0.25 2.04 12.66
CA VAL A 70 0.24 1.25 13.80
C VAL A 70 1.50 1.89 14.40
N GLY A 71 2.44 2.33 13.55
CA GLY A 71 3.64 3.06 13.98
C GLY A 71 3.32 4.38 14.68
N PHE A 72 2.35 5.13 14.16
CA PHE A 72 1.88 6.39 14.75
C PHE A 72 1.31 6.17 16.16
N VAL A 73 0.50 5.14 16.36
CA VAL A 73 -0.19 4.92 17.65
C VAL A 73 0.70 4.19 18.65
N LEU A 74 1.38 3.10 18.24
CA LEU A 74 2.15 2.22 19.12
C LEU A 74 3.64 2.57 19.19
N GLY A 75 4.13 3.48 18.33
CA GLY A 75 5.54 3.77 18.21
C GLY A 75 6.34 2.64 17.56
N ILE A 76 7.67 2.75 17.54
CA ILE A 76 8.55 1.82 16.83
C ILE A 76 8.57 0.44 17.52
N GLY A 77 8.72 0.42 18.86
CA GLY A 77 8.95 -0.81 19.62
C GLY A 77 7.84 -1.83 19.49
N TYR A 78 6.60 -1.44 19.73
CA TYR A 78 5.41 -2.30 19.58
C TYR A 78 4.84 -2.26 18.15
N GLY A 79 5.06 -1.18 17.43
CA GLY A 79 4.54 -1.00 16.08
C GLY A 79 5.09 -2.02 15.09
N ILE A 80 6.40 -2.27 15.09
CA ILE A 80 7.03 -3.23 14.16
C ILE A 80 6.44 -4.65 14.34
N PRO A 81 6.46 -5.27 15.52
CA PRO A 81 5.92 -6.62 15.66
C PRO A 81 4.42 -6.69 15.37
N VAL A 82 3.63 -5.71 15.80
CA VAL A 82 2.18 -5.69 15.53
C VAL A 82 1.88 -5.53 14.05
N ALA A 83 2.53 -4.59 13.36
CA ALA A 83 2.34 -4.38 11.94
C ALA A 83 2.80 -5.58 11.10
N LEU A 84 3.93 -6.21 11.46
CA LEU A 84 4.45 -7.38 10.78
C LEU A 84 3.51 -8.59 10.92
N MET A 85 2.99 -8.83 12.12
CA MET A 85 1.99 -9.88 12.35
C MET A 85 0.67 -9.57 11.64
N GLY A 86 0.21 -8.33 11.67
CA GLY A 86 -0.97 -7.89 10.94
C GLY A 86 -0.82 -8.08 9.42
N ALA A 87 0.31 -7.67 8.85
CA ALA A 87 0.61 -7.86 7.43
C ALA A 87 0.63 -9.34 7.06
N LEU A 88 1.25 -10.20 7.87
CA LEU A 88 1.29 -11.64 7.66
C LEU A 88 -0.11 -12.26 7.67
N VAL A 89 -0.91 -11.97 8.69
CA VAL A 89 -2.28 -12.50 8.84
C VAL A 89 -3.17 -12.05 7.68
N THR A 90 -3.12 -10.77 7.30
CA THR A 90 -3.94 -10.26 6.22
C THR A 90 -3.54 -10.84 4.85
N CYS A 91 -2.25 -11.13 4.63
CA CYS A 91 -1.77 -11.79 3.42
C CYS A 91 -2.14 -13.28 3.34
N LEU A 92 -2.34 -13.93 4.48
CA LEU A 92 -2.79 -15.34 4.51
C LEU A 92 -4.22 -15.50 3.99
N ILE A 93 -5.08 -14.50 4.11
CA ILE A 93 -6.47 -14.58 3.65
C ILE A 93 -6.54 -14.81 2.12
N PRO A 94 -5.99 -13.92 1.26
CA PRO A 94 -6.00 -14.12 -0.18
C PRO A 94 -5.19 -15.34 -0.61
N TYR A 95 -4.07 -15.66 0.08
CA TYR A 95 -3.31 -16.87 -0.18
C TYR A 95 -4.17 -18.14 0.04
N ARG A 96 -4.83 -18.26 1.19
CA ARG A 96 -5.68 -19.41 1.50
C ARG A 96 -6.89 -19.52 0.59
N PHE A 97 -7.46 -18.40 0.21
CA PHE A 97 -8.53 -18.37 -0.77
C PHE A 97 -8.06 -18.96 -2.11
N ALA A 98 -6.92 -18.49 -2.61
CA ALA A 98 -6.35 -18.95 -3.88
C ALA A 98 -5.91 -20.43 -3.83
N GLU A 99 -5.29 -20.87 -2.73
CA GLU A 99 -4.90 -22.26 -2.50
C GLU A 99 -6.11 -23.21 -2.59
N ARG A 100 -7.26 -22.83 -2.00
CA ARG A 100 -8.48 -23.63 -2.01
C ARG A 100 -9.23 -23.56 -3.33
N ALA A 101 -9.19 -22.42 -4.01
CA ALA A 101 -9.84 -22.24 -5.32
C ALA A 101 -9.18 -23.06 -6.43
N GLY A 102 -7.93 -23.48 -6.23
CA GLY A 102 -7.19 -24.32 -7.16
C GLY A 102 -6.88 -23.64 -8.50
N LYS A 103 -6.65 -24.46 -9.54
CA LYS A 103 -6.32 -23.94 -10.88
C LYS A 103 -7.52 -23.23 -11.48
N GLN A 104 -7.37 -21.94 -11.74
CA GLN A 104 -8.37 -21.09 -12.37
C GLN A 104 -7.89 -20.65 -13.77
N GLY A 105 -8.84 -20.32 -14.64
CA GLY A 105 -8.55 -19.70 -15.94
C GLY A 105 -8.45 -18.16 -15.85
N GLY A 106 -8.14 -17.53 -16.98
CA GLY A 106 -8.08 -16.07 -17.09
C GLY A 106 -6.96 -15.42 -16.28
N MET A 107 -7.26 -14.29 -15.64
CA MET A 107 -6.27 -13.53 -14.87
C MET A 107 -5.69 -14.32 -13.69
N PHE A 108 -6.49 -15.12 -13.01
CA PHE A 108 -6.05 -15.95 -11.90
C PHE A 108 -5.15 -17.09 -12.36
N GLY A 109 -5.42 -17.67 -13.53
CA GLY A 109 -4.54 -18.66 -14.18
C GLY A 109 -3.19 -18.06 -14.53
N TRP A 110 -3.16 -16.83 -15.06
CA TRP A 110 -1.93 -16.10 -15.35
C TRP A 110 -1.10 -15.80 -14.09
N LEU A 111 -1.73 -15.40 -13.00
CA LEU A 111 -1.06 -15.19 -11.71
C LEU A 111 -0.42 -16.48 -11.20
N GLY A 112 -1.13 -17.59 -11.26
CA GLY A 112 -0.63 -18.89 -10.83
C GLY A 112 0.53 -19.39 -11.69
N GLU A 113 0.44 -19.24 -13.01
CA GLU A 113 1.49 -19.62 -13.94
C GLU A 113 2.76 -18.78 -13.76
N SER A 114 2.59 -17.45 -13.59
CA SER A 114 3.70 -16.54 -13.33
C SER A 114 4.41 -16.89 -12.01
N GLY A 115 3.62 -17.15 -10.95
CA GLY A 115 4.14 -17.60 -9.67
C GLY A 115 4.92 -18.92 -9.79
N ARG A 116 4.37 -19.89 -10.53
CA ARG A 116 5.00 -21.21 -10.73
C ARG A 116 6.36 -21.12 -11.41
N ARG A 117 6.49 -20.31 -12.47
CA ARG A 117 7.77 -20.08 -13.15
C ARG A 117 8.84 -19.52 -12.22
N ILE A 118 8.46 -18.57 -11.35
CA ILE A 118 9.39 -18.03 -10.36
C ILE A 118 9.84 -19.11 -9.39
N ILE A 119 8.91 -19.94 -8.90
CA ILE A 119 9.17 -21.00 -7.94
C ILE A 119 10.06 -22.10 -8.52
N GLU A 120 9.85 -22.49 -9.75
CA GLU A 120 10.64 -23.52 -10.45
C GLU A 120 12.12 -23.13 -10.53
N VAL A 121 12.43 -21.84 -10.68
CA VAL A 121 13.81 -21.34 -10.77
C VAL A 121 14.41 -21.05 -9.40
N THR A 122 13.65 -20.51 -8.48
CA THR A 122 14.17 -19.96 -7.20
C THR A 122 13.87 -20.83 -5.98
N GLY A 123 12.94 -21.76 -6.11
CA GLY A 123 12.32 -22.46 -4.99
C GLY A 123 11.23 -21.63 -4.30
N GLU A 124 10.34 -22.28 -3.56
CA GLU A 124 9.14 -21.68 -3.01
C GLU A 124 9.42 -20.47 -2.08
N THR A 125 10.23 -20.67 -1.03
CA THR A 125 10.51 -19.63 -0.04
C THR A 125 11.23 -18.42 -0.63
N ARG A 126 12.26 -18.69 -1.48
CA ARG A 126 13.02 -17.62 -2.13
C ARG A 126 12.17 -16.89 -3.17
N GLY A 127 11.30 -17.59 -3.88
CA GLY A 127 10.37 -16.99 -4.84
C GLY A 127 9.38 -16.05 -4.17
N VAL A 128 8.78 -16.46 -3.05
CA VAL A 128 7.91 -15.58 -2.26
C VAL A 128 8.68 -14.38 -1.71
N LEU A 129 9.86 -14.61 -1.14
CA LEU A 129 10.72 -13.54 -0.62
C LEU A 129 11.06 -12.51 -1.71
N ALA A 130 11.51 -12.95 -2.88
CA ALA A 130 11.84 -12.08 -4.00
C ALA A 130 10.61 -11.28 -4.48
N ALA A 131 9.43 -11.91 -4.56
CA ALA A 131 8.19 -11.25 -4.91
C ALA A 131 7.79 -10.18 -3.87
N ARG A 132 8.00 -10.44 -2.58
CA ARG A 132 7.73 -9.48 -1.49
C ARG A 132 8.69 -8.29 -1.48
N LEU A 133 9.93 -8.50 -1.83
CA LEU A 133 10.92 -7.43 -1.95
C LEU A 133 10.74 -6.59 -3.22
N SER A 134 10.01 -7.10 -4.20
CA SER A 134 9.68 -6.37 -5.43
C SER A 134 8.58 -5.32 -5.17
N PRO A 135 8.49 -4.23 -5.97
CA PRO A 135 7.45 -3.22 -5.85
C PRO A 135 6.09 -3.70 -6.39
N VAL A 136 5.70 -4.93 -6.03
CA VAL A 136 4.43 -5.55 -6.40
C VAL A 136 3.49 -5.50 -5.20
N PRO A 137 2.20 -5.12 -5.39
CA PRO A 137 1.25 -5.10 -4.30
C PRO A 137 1.12 -6.47 -3.61
N ALA A 138 0.91 -6.46 -2.29
CA ALA A 138 0.91 -7.65 -1.45
C ALA A 138 -0.15 -8.69 -1.84
N ASP A 139 -1.34 -8.24 -2.27
CA ASP A 139 -2.45 -9.13 -2.59
C ASP A 139 -2.22 -9.97 -3.86
N PRO A 140 -1.79 -9.41 -5.02
CA PRO A 140 -1.39 -10.20 -6.17
C PRO A 140 -0.31 -11.23 -5.87
N VAL A 141 0.68 -10.91 -5.04
CA VAL A 141 1.71 -11.88 -4.61
C VAL A 141 1.09 -13.01 -3.79
N SER A 142 0.16 -12.68 -2.88
CA SER A 142 -0.52 -13.67 -2.05
C SER A 142 -1.41 -14.61 -2.89
N TYR A 143 -2.23 -14.05 -3.79
CA TYR A 143 -3.03 -14.84 -4.73
C TYR A 143 -2.14 -15.69 -5.65
N GLY A 144 -1.09 -15.09 -6.22
CA GLY A 144 -0.17 -15.79 -7.12
C GLY A 144 0.50 -16.97 -6.44
N ALA A 145 0.97 -16.82 -5.20
CA ALA A 145 1.56 -17.88 -4.40
C ALA A 145 0.54 -19.02 -4.13
N GLY A 146 -0.70 -18.67 -3.76
CA GLY A 146 -1.75 -19.67 -3.53
C GLY A 146 -2.11 -20.44 -4.79
N PHE A 147 -2.34 -19.79 -5.93
CA PHE A 147 -2.63 -20.44 -7.20
C PHE A 147 -1.45 -21.23 -7.78
N ALA A 148 -0.21 -20.82 -7.46
CA ALA A 148 1.01 -21.57 -7.85
C ALA A 148 1.20 -22.85 -7.02
N GLY A 149 0.48 -23.01 -5.90
CA GLY A 149 0.58 -24.17 -5.02
C GLY A 149 1.78 -24.11 -4.07
N VAL A 150 2.25 -22.91 -3.73
CA VAL A 150 3.30 -22.70 -2.73
C VAL A 150 2.85 -23.28 -1.39
N SER A 151 3.73 -24.02 -0.71
CA SER A 151 3.42 -24.53 0.63
C SER A 151 3.21 -23.37 1.63
N THR A 152 2.29 -23.58 2.57
CA THR A 152 1.99 -22.56 3.61
C THR A 152 3.23 -22.14 4.38
N ARG A 153 4.13 -23.09 4.69
CA ARG A 153 5.37 -22.79 5.39
C ARG A 153 6.27 -21.85 4.60
N ALA A 154 6.46 -22.15 3.31
CA ALA A 154 7.27 -21.32 2.42
C ALA A 154 6.66 -19.92 2.26
N PHE A 155 5.33 -19.84 2.12
CA PHE A 155 4.60 -18.57 2.06
C PHE A 155 4.77 -17.73 3.33
N VAL A 156 4.57 -18.33 4.51
CA VAL A 156 4.69 -17.64 5.80
C VAL A 156 6.12 -17.13 6.01
N VAL A 157 7.12 -17.98 5.82
CA VAL A 157 8.53 -17.59 6.02
C VAL A 157 8.96 -16.54 5.01
N GLY A 158 8.67 -16.73 3.72
CA GLY A 158 9.03 -15.79 2.66
C GLY A 158 8.33 -14.44 2.83
N THR A 159 7.03 -14.45 3.23
CA THR A 159 6.29 -13.22 3.51
C THR A 159 6.82 -12.52 4.76
N PHE A 160 7.00 -13.25 5.87
CA PHE A 160 7.51 -12.67 7.12
C PHE A 160 8.83 -11.93 6.92
N VAL A 161 9.80 -12.61 6.28
CA VAL A 161 11.13 -12.01 6.05
C VAL A 161 11.05 -10.88 5.01
N GLY A 162 10.26 -11.06 3.96
CA GLY A 162 10.14 -10.08 2.87
C GLY A 162 9.39 -8.80 3.25
N GLU A 163 8.48 -8.86 4.23
CA GLU A 163 7.75 -7.69 4.74
C GLU A 163 8.57 -6.85 5.74
N ILE A 164 9.63 -7.41 6.36
CA ILE A 164 10.42 -6.69 7.38
C ILE A 164 10.88 -5.31 6.88
N PRO A 165 11.57 -5.16 5.73
CA PRO A 165 12.09 -3.85 5.34
C PRO A 165 10.98 -2.82 5.10
N TRP A 166 9.86 -3.24 4.52
CA TRP A 166 8.73 -2.36 4.25
C TRP A 166 8.04 -1.92 5.54
N VAL A 167 7.69 -2.87 6.39
CA VAL A 167 7.04 -2.61 7.68
C VAL A 167 7.91 -1.71 8.57
N VAL A 168 9.22 -1.93 8.60
CA VAL A 168 10.14 -1.08 9.37
C VAL A 168 10.08 0.37 8.89
N VAL A 169 10.17 0.59 7.58
CA VAL A 169 10.09 1.96 7.00
C VAL A 169 8.73 2.59 7.27
N GLU A 170 7.64 1.86 7.08
CA GLU A 170 6.27 2.33 7.27
C GLU A 170 6.00 2.71 8.73
N VAL A 171 6.40 1.85 9.67
CA VAL A 171 6.24 2.08 11.11
C VAL A 171 7.09 3.27 11.58
N ILE A 172 8.35 3.38 11.11
CA ILE A 172 9.21 4.54 11.44
C ILE A 172 8.58 5.82 10.90
N ALA A 173 8.07 5.81 9.67
CA ALA A 173 7.39 6.98 9.10
C ALA A 173 6.18 7.40 9.95
N GLY A 174 5.34 6.46 10.36
CA GLY A 174 4.19 6.71 11.24
C GLY A 174 4.59 7.25 12.62
N ALA A 175 5.60 6.63 13.25
CA ALA A 175 6.12 7.08 14.54
C ALA A 175 6.75 8.47 14.46
N SER A 176 7.43 8.79 13.35
CA SER A 176 7.99 10.12 13.10
C SER A 176 6.89 11.17 12.94
N MET A 177 5.80 10.85 12.26
CA MET A 177 4.62 11.74 12.16
C MET A 177 4.05 12.06 13.53
N ARG A 178 3.97 11.07 14.44
CA ARG A 178 3.55 11.30 15.83
C ARG A 178 4.46 12.29 16.55
N SER A 179 5.78 12.12 16.44
CA SER A 179 6.74 13.02 17.12
C SER A 179 6.65 14.47 16.62
N LEU A 180 6.49 14.65 15.30
CA LEU A 180 6.29 15.96 14.68
C LEU A 180 4.99 16.62 15.15
N THR A 181 3.91 15.85 15.26
CA THR A 181 2.62 16.32 15.75
C THR A 181 2.70 16.76 17.21
N LEU A 182 3.40 16.01 18.06
CA LEU A 182 3.58 16.33 19.48
C LEU A 182 4.52 17.52 19.71
N GLN A 183 5.43 17.81 18.78
CA GLN A 183 6.35 18.96 18.85
C GLN A 183 5.72 20.27 18.36
N GLY A 184 4.42 20.27 18.05
CA GLY A 184 3.68 21.50 17.70
C GLY A 184 3.93 21.99 16.27
N LEU A 185 4.52 21.17 15.40
CA LEU A 185 4.44 21.44 13.96
C LEU A 185 2.97 21.40 13.56
N SER A 186 2.41 22.58 13.29
CA SER A 186 0.98 22.77 13.06
C SER A 186 0.51 21.82 11.97
N ILE A 187 -0.39 20.92 12.36
CA ILE A 187 -1.11 19.97 11.47
C ILE A 187 -1.81 20.76 10.33
N GLU A 188 -2.04 22.05 10.52
CA GLU A 188 -2.57 22.97 9.52
C GLU A 188 -1.67 23.11 8.27
N ALA A 189 -0.37 22.85 8.38
CA ALA A 189 0.55 22.86 7.23
C ALA A 189 0.54 21.57 6.41
N LEU A 190 0.06 20.46 6.96
CA LEU A 190 0.02 19.16 6.28
C LEU A 190 -0.84 19.15 5.00
N PRO A 191 -2.07 19.72 4.98
CA PRO A 191 -2.84 19.83 3.75
C PRO A 191 -2.15 20.68 2.70
N GLN A 192 -1.49 21.76 3.10
CA GLN A 192 -0.74 22.64 2.19
C GLN A 192 0.48 21.93 1.62
N LEU A 193 1.18 21.14 2.42
CA LEU A 193 2.33 20.33 1.99
C LEU A 193 1.90 19.22 1.01
N LEU A 194 0.78 18.55 1.27
CA LEU A 194 0.21 17.55 0.37
C LEU A 194 -0.26 18.14 -0.94
N VAL A 195 -0.86 19.33 -0.91
CA VAL A 195 -1.25 20.07 -2.12
C VAL A 195 0.00 20.49 -2.90
N LEU A 196 1.05 20.98 -2.22
CA LEU A 196 2.33 21.35 -2.83
C LEU A 196 3.03 20.14 -3.46
N LEU A 197 3.09 19.02 -2.76
CA LEU A 197 3.66 17.77 -3.29
C LEU A 197 2.85 17.21 -4.44
N GLY A 198 1.52 17.27 -4.37
CA GLY A 198 0.62 16.90 -5.45
C GLY A 198 0.79 17.79 -6.68
N ALA A 199 0.89 19.11 -6.49
CA ALA A 199 1.16 20.08 -7.56
C ALA A 199 2.55 19.86 -8.18
N LEU A 200 3.56 19.58 -7.36
CA LEU A 200 4.92 19.27 -7.84
C LEU A 200 4.93 17.96 -8.64
N ALA A 201 4.24 16.93 -8.17
CA ALA A 201 4.12 15.66 -8.89
C ALA A 201 3.41 15.86 -10.25
N ILE A 202 2.36 16.68 -10.31
CA ILE A 202 1.67 17.03 -11.54
C ILE A 202 2.60 17.80 -12.48
N LEU A 203 3.39 18.76 -11.99
CA LEU A 203 4.36 19.53 -12.75
C LEU A 203 5.47 18.64 -13.34
N VAL A 204 5.99 17.72 -12.53
CA VAL A 204 7.03 16.76 -12.95
C VAL A 204 6.49 15.79 -14.00
N LEU A 205 5.25 15.33 -13.86
CA LEU A 205 4.60 14.44 -14.82
C LEU A 205 4.12 15.18 -16.09
N ALA A 206 3.76 16.45 -15.98
CA ALA A 206 3.36 17.27 -17.12
C ALA A 206 4.56 17.65 -18.02
N GLY A 207 5.77 17.76 -17.46
CA GLY A 207 6.98 18.14 -18.22
C GLY A 207 7.33 17.20 -19.38
N PRO A 208 7.43 15.86 -19.16
CA PRO A 208 7.69 14.91 -20.24
C PRO A 208 6.57 14.85 -21.29
N THR A 209 5.31 14.96 -20.86
CA THR A 209 4.15 14.93 -21.77
C THR A 209 4.09 16.16 -22.66
N TYR A 210 4.42 17.34 -22.14
CA TYR A 210 4.45 18.56 -22.95
C TYR A 210 5.54 18.50 -24.02
N ARG A 211 6.73 17.97 -23.74
CA ARG A 211 7.82 17.78 -24.71
C ARG A 211 7.48 16.77 -25.81
N HIS A 212 6.72 15.75 -25.49
CA HIS A 212 6.31 14.73 -26.47
C HIS A 212 5.23 15.24 -27.43
N PHE A 213 4.42 16.23 -27.03
CA PHE A 213 3.36 16.82 -27.84
C PHE A 213 3.77 18.12 -28.57
N SER A 214 4.87 18.76 -28.18
CA SER A 214 5.39 19.97 -28.84
C SER A 214 6.51 19.70 -29.84
N GLY A 215 6.85 18.43 -30.11
CA GLY A 215 7.73 18.04 -31.22
C GLY A 215 7.07 18.36 -32.55
N ARG A 216 7.53 19.46 -33.20
CA ARG A 216 7.20 19.81 -34.56
C ARG A 216 7.53 18.63 -35.49
N PRO A 217 6.69 18.30 -36.45
CA PRO A 217 7.12 17.47 -37.55
C PRO A 217 8.17 18.25 -38.35
N ASP A 218 9.37 17.66 -38.43
CA ASP A 218 10.40 18.17 -39.31
C ASP A 218 9.86 18.17 -40.76
N SER A 219 9.74 19.37 -41.31
CA SER A 219 9.50 19.59 -42.74
C SER A 219 10.79 19.29 -43.48
N SER A 220 10.80 18.22 -44.21
CA SER A 220 11.69 18.01 -45.36
C SER A 220 10.87 17.56 -46.55
#